data_f061c0e9f8bca487c09edff6f0ffca97
#
_entry.id   f061c0e9f8bca487c09edff6f0ffca97
#
_cell.length_a   1.000
_cell.length_b   1.000
_cell.length_c   1.000
_cell.angle_alpha   90.00
_cell.angle_beta   90.00
_cell.angle_gamma   90.00
#
_symmetry.space_group_name_H-M   'P 1'
#
loop_
_entity.id
_entity.type
_entity.pdbx_description
1 polymer ?
#
loop_
_entity_poly.entity_id
_entity_poly.type
_entity_poly.pdbx_seq_one_letter_code
_entity_poly.pdbx_strand_id
1 'polypeptide(L)'
;MEPIELRSDSRHVLLAATPTEVFAAMSDPDRVARWWGPDGFANTIHQFEFKPGGRWLLTMHGPDGTDYPNESRFTRIVDNQVFEIEHLNGHHFLLTLELVPMDAGTQVRWRQTFDTVEHYRRLAEFVAPANEQNLARLAAEVQRGKRAA
;
A
#
# COMPACT_ATOMS: atom_id res chain seq x y z
N MET A 1 -14.44 -3.74 21.02
CA MET A 1 -13.90 -3.78 19.65
C MET A 1 -13.19 -5.11 19.41
N GLU A 2 -13.39 -5.69 18.26
CA GLU A 2 -12.73 -6.95 17.92
C GLU A 2 -11.22 -6.76 17.76
N PRO A 3 -10.40 -7.75 18.17
CA PRO A 3 -8.95 -7.62 18.05
C PRO A 3 -8.49 -7.38 16.62
N ILE A 4 -7.50 -6.49 16.46
CA ILE A 4 -6.95 -6.13 15.15
C ILE A 4 -6.43 -7.36 14.41
N GLU A 5 -5.79 -8.28 15.11
CA GLU A 5 -5.19 -9.47 14.50
C GLU A 5 -6.22 -10.35 13.79
N LEU A 6 -7.46 -10.35 14.28
CA LEU A 6 -8.53 -11.20 13.73
C LEU A 6 -9.23 -10.56 12.53
N ARG A 7 -8.98 -9.28 12.26
CA ARG A 7 -9.63 -8.53 11.17
C ARG A 7 -8.62 -7.85 10.24
N SER A 8 -7.40 -8.37 10.20
CA SER A 8 -6.32 -7.81 9.37
C SER A 8 -5.65 -8.87 8.51
N ASP A 9 -5.23 -8.45 7.31
CA ASP A 9 -4.27 -9.19 6.50
C ASP A 9 -2.91 -8.57 6.75
N SER A 10 -2.01 -9.33 7.38
CA SER A 10 -0.67 -8.87 7.74
C SER A 10 0.37 -9.72 7.04
N ARG A 11 1.33 -9.06 6.40
CA ARG A 11 2.45 -9.72 5.73
C ARG A 11 3.65 -8.82 5.69
N HIS A 12 4.79 -9.35 5.32
CA HIS A 12 6.01 -8.57 5.22
C HIS A 12 6.91 -9.11 4.13
N VAL A 13 7.84 -8.27 3.68
CA VAL A 13 8.87 -8.65 2.70
C VAL A 13 10.16 -7.92 3.04
N LEU A 14 11.29 -8.57 2.80
CA LEU A 14 12.61 -7.95 2.96
C LEU A 14 13.06 -7.43 1.58
N LEU A 15 13.35 -6.15 1.51
CA LEU A 15 13.88 -5.52 0.30
C LEU A 15 15.35 -5.17 0.49
N ALA A 16 16.16 -5.44 -0.55
CA ALA A 16 17.58 -5.08 -0.58
C ALA A 16 17.73 -3.59 -0.91
N ALA A 17 17.25 -2.73 -0.03
CA ALA A 17 17.24 -1.28 -0.20
C ALA A 17 17.15 -0.63 1.17
N THR A 18 17.63 0.62 1.29
CA THR A 18 17.51 1.37 2.53
C THR A 18 16.07 1.83 2.75
N PRO A 19 15.68 2.15 4.01
CA PRO A 19 14.36 2.75 4.26
C PRO A 19 14.11 4.01 3.42
N THR A 20 15.12 4.84 3.22
CA THR A 20 15.00 6.03 2.38
C THR A 20 14.68 5.67 0.92
N GLU A 21 15.34 4.66 0.38
CA GLU A 21 15.08 4.20 -0.99
C GLU A 21 13.68 3.62 -1.15
N VAL A 22 13.22 2.87 -0.15
CA VAL A 22 11.86 2.32 -0.17
C VAL A 22 10.82 3.43 -0.03
N PHE A 23 11.04 4.34 0.91
CA PHE A 23 10.10 5.43 1.18
C PHE A 23 9.98 6.37 -0.03
N ALA A 24 11.06 6.55 -0.80
CA ALA A 24 11.02 7.34 -2.03
C ALA A 24 10.02 6.77 -3.05
N ALA A 25 9.89 5.44 -3.14
CA ALA A 25 8.90 4.81 -4.00
C ALA A 25 7.47 4.98 -3.48
N MET A 26 7.31 5.21 -2.17
CA MET A 26 6.01 5.35 -1.52
C MET A 26 5.52 6.79 -1.50
N SER A 27 6.41 7.77 -1.62
CA SER A 27 6.07 9.20 -1.49
C SER A 27 6.03 9.96 -2.82
N ASP A 28 6.37 9.31 -3.92
CA ASP A 28 6.36 9.89 -5.25
C ASP A 28 5.14 9.36 -6.01
N PRO A 29 4.14 10.21 -6.35
CA PRO A 29 2.93 9.74 -7.01
C PRO A 29 3.19 9.08 -8.36
N ASP A 30 4.18 9.50 -9.12
CA ASP A 30 4.52 8.86 -10.39
C ASP A 30 5.00 7.42 -10.18
N ARG A 31 5.73 7.19 -9.09
CA ARG A 31 6.19 5.86 -8.73
C ARG A 31 5.07 5.02 -8.15
N VAL A 32 4.25 5.59 -7.26
CA VAL A 32 3.08 4.91 -6.69
C VAL A 32 2.15 4.42 -7.79
N ALA A 33 1.94 5.21 -8.83
CA ALA A 33 1.11 4.83 -9.96
C ALA A 33 1.59 3.53 -10.64
N ARG A 34 2.88 3.21 -10.55
CA ARG A 34 3.45 2.00 -11.16
C ARG A 34 3.28 0.75 -10.30
N TRP A 35 3.27 0.88 -8.97
CA TRP A 35 3.25 -0.31 -8.12
C TRP A 35 1.95 -0.54 -7.36
N TRP A 36 1.07 0.45 -7.29
CA TRP A 36 -0.15 0.32 -6.50
C TRP A 36 -1.14 -0.66 -7.14
N GLY A 37 -1.75 -1.51 -6.30
CA GLY A 37 -2.73 -2.51 -6.72
C GLY A 37 -2.13 -3.86 -7.07
N PRO A 38 -2.98 -4.88 -7.23
CA PRO A 38 -2.52 -6.22 -7.63
C PRO A 38 -2.09 -6.25 -9.08
N ASP A 39 -1.58 -7.42 -9.51
CA ASP A 39 -1.06 -7.62 -10.85
C ASP A 39 -2.07 -7.19 -11.92
N GLY A 40 -1.56 -6.55 -12.98
CA GLY A 40 -2.37 -6.12 -14.11
C GLY A 40 -3.07 -4.78 -13.93
N PHE A 41 -3.03 -4.20 -12.74
CA PHE A 41 -3.64 -2.88 -12.51
C PHE A 41 -2.70 -1.76 -12.94
N ALA A 42 -3.32 -0.69 -13.49
CA ALA A 42 -2.67 0.59 -13.72
C ALA A 42 -3.42 1.66 -12.93
N ASN A 43 -2.83 2.83 -12.77
CA ASN A 43 -3.41 3.87 -11.94
C ASN A 43 -3.29 5.25 -12.58
N THR A 44 -4.36 6.05 -12.45
CA THR A 44 -4.31 7.49 -12.70
C THR A 44 -4.51 8.19 -11.37
N ILE A 45 -3.49 8.93 -10.92
CA ILE A 45 -3.58 9.65 -9.64
C ILE A 45 -4.04 11.08 -9.92
N HIS A 46 -5.18 11.46 -9.32
CA HIS A 46 -5.79 12.77 -9.52
C HIS A 46 -5.32 13.76 -8.45
N GLN A 47 -5.06 13.31 -7.24
CA GLN A 47 -4.62 14.14 -6.13
C GLN A 47 -3.79 13.28 -5.17
N PHE A 48 -2.67 13.83 -4.71
CA PHE A 48 -1.76 13.09 -3.82
C PHE A 48 -1.13 14.08 -2.85
N GLU A 49 -1.85 14.37 -1.78
CA GLU A 49 -1.37 15.27 -0.73
C GLU A 49 -0.68 14.43 0.34
N PHE A 50 0.60 14.16 0.14
CA PHE A 50 1.37 13.25 0.99
C PHE A 50 1.77 13.93 2.30
N LYS A 51 0.80 14.06 3.20
CA LYS A 51 0.96 14.62 4.55
C LYS A 51 -0.18 14.11 5.42
N PRO A 52 -0.03 14.08 6.76
CA PRO A 52 -1.13 13.69 7.64
C PRO A 52 -2.38 14.53 7.36
N GLY A 53 -3.52 13.87 7.19
CA GLY A 53 -4.78 14.53 6.84
C GLY A 53 -4.94 14.81 5.35
N GLY A 54 -3.91 14.60 4.53
CA GLY A 54 -3.97 14.86 3.09
C GLY A 54 -4.83 13.85 2.34
N ARG A 55 -5.35 14.26 1.19
CA ARG A 55 -6.22 13.41 0.37
C ARG A 55 -5.44 12.71 -0.73
N TRP A 56 -5.88 11.51 -1.03
CA TRP A 56 -5.34 10.73 -2.14
C TRP A 56 -6.51 10.23 -2.99
N LEU A 57 -6.64 10.79 -4.18
CA LEU A 57 -7.69 10.44 -5.12
C LEU A 57 -7.04 9.78 -6.34
N LEU A 58 -7.52 8.61 -6.71
CA LEU A 58 -7.00 7.89 -7.86
C LEU A 58 -8.09 7.06 -8.52
N THR A 59 -7.87 6.69 -9.78
CA THR A 59 -8.66 5.67 -10.46
C THR A 59 -7.75 4.49 -10.72
N MET A 60 -8.13 3.33 -10.20
CA MET A 60 -7.43 2.08 -10.50
C MET A 60 -8.04 1.48 -11.75
N HIS A 61 -7.19 1.14 -12.74
CA HIS A 61 -7.63 0.54 -14.00
C HIS A 61 -7.35 -0.95 -13.95
N GLY A 62 -8.41 -1.75 -13.89
CA GLY A 62 -8.27 -3.21 -13.86
C GLY A 62 -7.84 -3.79 -15.21
N PRO A 63 -7.28 -5.00 -15.20
CA PRO A 63 -6.82 -5.66 -16.43
C PRO A 63 -7.95 -5.96 -17.43
N ASP A 64 -9.20 -5.99 -16.95
CA ASP A 64 -10.39 -6.20 -17.80
C ASP A 64 -10.97 -4.89 -18.35
N GLY A 65 -10.33 -3.75 -18.10
CA GLY A 65 -10.79 -2.43 -18.52
C GLY A 65 -11.76 -1.76 -17.55
N THR A 66 -12.06 -2.38 -16.43
CA THR A 66 -12.95 -1.78 -15.42
C THR A 66 -12.19 -0.74 -14.63
N ASP A 67 -12.79 0.44 -14.43
CA ASP A 67 -12.22 1.51 -13.63
C ASP A 67 -12.81 1.51 -12.22
N TYR A 68 -11.93 1.66 -11.22
CA TYR A 68 -12.31 1.68 -9.81
C TYR A 68 -11.85 3.01 -9.20
N PRO A 69 -12.78 3.99 -9.05
CA PRO A 69 -12.44 5.23 -8.34
C PRO A 69 -12.13 4.92 -6.88
N ASN A 70 -11.04 5.49 -6.38
CA ASN A 70 -10.61 5.30 -5.01
C ASN A 70 -10.36 6.63 -4.33
N GLU A 71 -10.85 6.75 -3.09
CA GLU A 71 -10.61 7.92 -2.24
C GLU A 71 -10.04 7.44 -0.92
N SER A 72 -8.90 8.01 -0.54
CA SER A 72 -8.25 7.72 0.73
C SER A 72 -7.75 9.00 1.37
N ARG A 73 -7.43 8.92 2.66
CA ARG A 73 -6.82 9.99 3.42
C ARG A 73 -5.59 9.43 4.12
N PHE A 74 -4.48 10.18 4.07
CA PHE A 74 -3.30 9.82 4.85
C PHE A 74 -3.58 10.13 6.32
N THR A 75 -3.49 9.10 7.17
CA THR A 75 -3.75 9.26 8.60
C THR A 75 -2.47 9.35 9.41
N ARG A 76 -1.35 8.82 8.87
CA ARG A 76 -0.08 8.83 9.56
C ARG A 76 1.05 8.77 8.55
N ILE A 77 2.01 9.69 8.66
CA ILE A 77 3.23 9.69 7.86
C ILE A 77 4.40 10.07 8.77
N VAL A 78 5.41 9.21 8.82
CA VAL A 78 6.69 9.50 9.47
C VAL A 78 7.78 9.16 8.46
N ASP A 79 8.57 10.14 8.08
CA ASP A 79 9.58 10.00 7.02
C ASP A 79 10.46 8.76 7.22
N ASN A 80 10.57 7.96 6.16
CA ASN A 80 11.39 6.74 6.12
C ASN A 80 10.97 5.66 7.11
N GLN A 81 9.80 5.78 7.75
CA GLN A 81 9.35 4.84 8.78
C GLN A 81 7.98 4.25 8.53
N VAL A 82 6.99 5.10 8.21
CA VAL A 82 5.60 4.61 8.07
C VAL A 82 4.76 5.55 7.23
N PHE A 83 3.82 4.96 6.46
CA PHE A 83 2.64 5.70 6.05
C PHE A 83 1.40 4.82 6.27
N GLU A 84 0.30 5.50 6.58
CA GLU A 84 -0.98 4.84 6.83
C GLU A 84 -2.07 5.61 6.12
N ILE A 85 -2.97 4.87 5.47
CA ILE A 85 -4.14 5.45 4.81
C ILE A 85 -5.42 4.86 5.36
N GLU A 86 -6.47 5.68 5.34
CA GLU A 86 -7.85 5.26 5.56
C GLU A 86 -8.56 5.28 4.22
N HIS A 87 -9.09 4.14 3.80
CA HIS A 87 -9.86 4.01 2.56
C HIS A 87 -11.30 4.44 2.83
N LEU A 88 -11.80 5.42 2.09
CA LEU A 88 -13.05 6.13 2.42
C LEU A 88 -14.26 5.72 1.61
N ASN A 89 -14.08 5.18 0.40
CA ASN A 89 -15.20 4.77 -0.44
C ASN A 89 -15.21 3.26 -0.66
N GLY A 90 -16.41 2.67 -0.71
CA GLY A 90 -16.55 1.22 -0.79
C GLY A 90 -16.17 0.54 0.52
N HIS A 91 -15.28 -0.45 0.47
CA HIS A 91 -14.84 -1.13 1.68
C HIS A 91 -13.93 -0.23 2.51
N HIS A 92 -14.34 0.05 3.76
CA HIS A 92 -13.53 0.83 4.69
C HIS A 92 -12.43 -0.03 5.29
N PHE A 93 -11.19 0.48 5.27
CA PHE A 93 -10.06 -0.17 5.93
C PHE A 93 -8.97 0.85 6.23
N LEU A 94 -8.09 0.47 7.14
CA LEU A 94 -6.81 1.15 7.34
C LEU A 94 -5.73 0.29 6.72
N LEU A 95 -4.82 0.90 5.98
CA LEU A 95 -3.64 0.21 5.45
C LEU A 95 -2.40 0.89 5.99
N THR A 96 -1.58 0.13 6.69
CA THR A 96 -0.34 0.61 7.30
C THR A 96 0.85 -0.08 6.65
N LEU A 97 1.78 0.72 6.13
CA LEU A 97 3.08 0.24 5.66
C LEU A 97 4.15 0.79 6.59
N GLU A 98 4.85 -0.12 7.28
CA GLU A 98 5.91 0.22 8.21
C GLU A 98 7.25 -0.27 7.67
N LEU A 99 8.27 0.58 7.73
CA LEU A 99 9.62 0.27 7.27
C LEU A 99 10.52 0.02 8.47
N VAL A 100 11.08 -1.19 8.56
CA VAL A 100 11.97 -1.56 9.65
C VAL A 100 13.37 -1.81 9.09
N PRO A 101 14.38 -1.01 9.52
CA PRO A 101 15.76 -1.25 9.08
C PRO A 101 16.24 -2.64 9.51
N MET A 102 16.89 -3.35 8.60
CA MET A 102 17.47 -4.67 8.84
C MET A 102 18.91 -4.66 8.32
N ASP A 103 19.73 -5.62 8.76
CA ASP A 103 21.11 -5.71 8.30
C ASP A 103 21.20 -5.87 6.77
N ALA A 104 20.28 -6.62 6.19
CA ALA A 104 20.28 -6.90 4.75
C ALA A 104 19.41 -5.93 3.93
N GLY A 105 18.83 -4.90 4.55
CA GLY A 105 17.97 -3.95 3.83
C GLY A 105 16.83 -3.41 4.68
N THR A 106 15.62 -3.45 4.15
CA THR A 106 14.42 -2.95 4.85
C THR A 106 13.34 -4.02 4.85
N GLN A 107 12.79 -4.31 6.03
CA GLN A 107 11.58 -5.11 6.10
C GLN A 107 10.38 -4.17 5.94
N VAL A 108 9.56 -4.43 4.92
CA VAL A 108 8.31 -3.70 4.72
C VAL A 108 7.20 -4.54 5.34
N ARG A 109 6.52 -3.98 6.34
CA ARG A 109 5.39 -4.59 7.01
C ARG A 109 4.11 -3.99 6.48
N TRP A 110 3.22 -4.83 6.01
CA TRP A 110 1.94 -4.46 5.39
C TRP A 110 0.82 -4.98 6.27
N ARG A 111 -0.09 -4.11 6.71
CA ARG A 111 -1.26 -4.52 7.47
C ARG A 111 -2.50 -3.79 6.97
N GLN A 112 -3.44 -4.55 6.45
CA GLN A 112 -4.74 -4.04 6.04
C GLN A 112 -5.78 -4.47 7.06
N THR A 113 -6.38 -3.51 7.77
CA THR A 113 -7.29 -3.76 8.88
C THR A 113 -8.70 -3.32 8.52
N PHE A 114 -9.65 -4.26 8.61
CA PHE A 114 -11.06 -4.00 8.35
C PHE A 114 -11.80 -3.69 9.64
N ASP A 115 -13.03 -3.17 9.54
CA ASP A 115 -13.79 -2.71 10.70
C ASP A 115 -14.26 -3.87 11.59
N THR A 116 -14.56 -5.03 10.98
CA THR A 116 -15.05 -6.20 11.69
C THR A 116 -14.38 -7.47 11.18
N VAL A 117 -14.39 -8.51 12.03
CA VAL A 117 -13.89 -9.83 11.64
C VAL A 117 -14.71 -10.39 10.48
N GLU A 118 -16.03 -10.19 10.50
CA GLU A 118 -16.91 -10.66 9.42
C GLU A 118 -16.55 -10.02 8.08
N HIS A 119 -16.33 -8.70 8.07
CA HIS A 119 -15.94 -7.97 6.86
C HIS A 119 -14.61 -8.51 6.31
N TYR A 120 -13.64 -8.69 7.19
CA TYR A 120 -12.34 -9.26 6.79
C TYR A 120 -12.51 -10.66 6.20
N ARG A 121 -13.27 -11.54 6.87
CA ARG A 121 -13.45 -12.91 6.42
C ARG A 121 -14.08 -13.00 5.04
N ARG A 122 -15.02 -12.11 4.71
CA ARG A 122 -15.65 -12.07 3.40
C ARG A 122 -14.67 -11.71 2.29
N LEU A 123 -13.61 -10.96 2.58
CA LEU A 123 -12.65 -10.47 1.61
C LEU A 123 -11.31 -11.20 1.66
N ALA A 124 -11.06 -12.03 2.67
CA ALA A 124 -9.75 -12.62 2.95
C ALA A 124 -9.17 -13.37 1.75
N GLU A 125 -9.96 -14.17 1.06
CA GLU A 125 -9.48 -14.95 -0.10
C GLU A 125 -9.07 -14.05 -1.26
N PHE A 126 -9.67 -12.87 -1.38
CA PHE A 126 -9.34 -11.88 -2.40
C PHE A 126 -8.14 -11.05 -1.98
N VAL A 127 -8.12 -10.51 -0.74
CA VAL A 127 -7.09 -9.55 -0.34
C VAL A 127 -5.73 -10.21 -0.10
N ALA A 128 -5.68 -11.46 0.33
CA ALA A 128 -4.41 -12.12 0.63
C ALA A 128 -3.51 -12.19 -0.61
N PRO A 129 -3.94 -12.77 -1.75
CA PRO A 129 -3.10 -12.78 -2.95
C PRO A 129 -2.90 -11.39 -3.53
N ALA A 130 -3.90 -10.50 -3.45
CA ALA A 130 -3.78 -9.14 -3.97
C ALA A 130 -2.70 -8.35 -3.22
N ASN A 131 -2.66 -8.45 -1.89
CA ASN A 131 -1.65 -7.76 -1.09
C ASN A 131 -0.26 -8.32 -1.32
N GLU A 132 -0.14 -9.62 -1.52
CA GLU A 132 1.14 -10.26 -1.85
C GLU A 132 1.68 -9.75 -3.18
N GLN A 133 0.83 -9.70 -4.20
CA GLN A 133 1.16 -9.14 -5.50
C GLN A 133 1.55 -7.67 -5.40
N ASN A 134 0.83 -6.91 -4.59
CA ASN A 134 1.11 -5.49 -4.43
C ASN A 134 2.49 -5.26 -3.80
N LEU A 135 2.87 -6.05 -2.80
CA LEU A 135 4.21 -5.98 -2.21
C LEU A 135 5.30 -6.36 -3.21
N ALA A 136 5.05 -7.36 -4.05
CA ALA A 136 6.00 -7.74 -5.09
C ALA A 136 6.19 -6.62 -6.12
N ARG A 137 5.13 -5.89 -6.45
CA ARG A 137 5.20 -4.74 -7.35
C ARG A 137 5.99 -3.59 -6.72
N LEU A 138 5.79 -3.33 -5.43
CA LEU A 138 6.60 -2.35 -4.70
C LEU A 138 8.08 -2.72 -4.75
N ALA A 139 8.40 -3.99 -4.49
CA ALA A 139 9.78 -4.47 -4.54
C ALA A 139 10.40 -4.24 -5.93
N ALA A 140 9.66 -4.53 -6.99
CA ALA A 140 10.13 -4.32 -8.37
C ALA A 140 10.37 -2.83 -8.65
N GLU A 141 9.47 -1.96 -8.18
CA GLU A 141 9.62 -0.50 -8.38
C GLU A 141 10.84 0.04 -7.64
N VAL A 142 11.09 -0.41 -6.42
CA VAL A 142 12.25 -0.01 -5.64
C VAL A 142 13.54 -0.39 -6.39
N GLN A 143 13.62 -1.62 -6.92
CA GLN A 143 14.78 -2.06 -7.69
C GLN A 143 14.94 -1.29 -8.99
N ARG A 144 13.84 -0.98 -9.67
CA ARG A 144 13.87 -0.16 -10.88
C ARG A 144 14.47 1.21 -10.60
N GLY A 145 14.04 1.84 -9.50
CA GLY A 145 14.55 3.14 -9.08
C GLY A 145 16.05 3.12 -8.78
N LYS A 146 16.54 2.05 -8.17
CA LYS A 146 17.97 1.88 -7.88
C LYS A 146 18.80 1.76 -9.18
N ARG A 147 18.27 1.06 -10.18
CA ARG A 147 18.96 0.91 -11.47
C ARG A 147 18.97 2.20 -12.28
N ALA A 148 17.95 3.04 -12.12
CA ALA A 148 17.83 4.31 -12.82
C ALA A 148 18.67 5.42 -12.19
N ALA A 149 19.11 5.24 -10.95
CA ALA A 149 19.87 6.25 -10.20
C ALA A 149 21.31 6.34 -10.65
#